data_89f68d9c024178445f7aca9e0f01e9fe
#
_entry.id   89f68d9c024178445f7aca9e0f01e9fe
#
_cell.length_a   1.000
_cell.length_b   1.000
_cell.length_c   1.000
_cell.angle_alpha   90.00
_cell.angle_beta   90.00
_cell.angle_gamma   90.00
#
_symmetry.space_group_name_H-M   'P 1'
#
loop_
_entity.id
_entity.type
_entity.pdbx_description
1 polymer ?
#
loop_
_entity_poly.entity_id
_entity_poly.type
_entity_poly.pdbx_seq_one_letter_code
_entity_poly.pdbx_strand_id
1 'polypeptide(L)'
;MKIITVLKYVAMSLIVIGIGTPVYASNCNVKSGDTIWHIAKRYHINFHDLKELNKGLFKDLDLIYPKEKVDLPDHDHGTSTNNNSSNDEIESGSNKIEEVDSSSEALEVLRLVNIERKKQGLNELILNHTLNGIATKKAEDMRDNNYFSHQSATYGSPFEMLQRFGVHYQSAGENIAAGQKNAQQVMNDWMNSSGHRANILSSSYTRIGVGYVQNGNYWTQMFISK
;
A
#
# COMPACT_ATOMS: atom_id res chain seq x y z
N MET A 1 11.02 1.36 -85.68
CA MET A 1 10.00 0.72 -84.84
C MET A 1 10.45 0.88 -83.40
N LYS A 2 9.85 1.84 -82.66
CA LYS A 2 10.23 2.19 -81.30
C LYS A 2 9.23 1.53 -80.32
N ILE A 3 9.75 0.63 -79.48
CA ILE A 3 8.95 -0.03 -78.45
C ILE A 3 8.97 0.88 -77.22
N ILE A 4 7.80 1.39 -76.85
CA ILE A 4 7.64 2.20 -75.64
C ILE A 4 7.25 1.23 -74.49
N THR A 5 8.13 1.09 -73.54
CA THR A 5 7.88 0.30 -72.30
C THR A 5 7.22 1.19 -71.30
N VAL A 6 5.95 0.91 -70.99
CA VAL A 6 5.16 1.62 -69.97
C VAL A 6 5.47 0.98 -68.59
N LEU A 7 6.17 1.72 -67.75
CA LEU A 7 6.45 1.32 -66.39
C LEU A 7 5.27 1.70 -65.48
N LYS A 8 4.53 0.70 -64.99
CA LYS A 8 3.46 0.90 -64.02
C LYS A 8 4.06 1.05 -62.64
N TYR A 9 3.96 2.25 -62.07
CA TYR A 9 4.26 2.49 -60.66
C TYR A 9 3.08 1.96 -59.83
N VAL A 10 3.32 0.91 -59.03
CA VAL A 10 2.44 0.50 -57.96
C VAL A 10 2.81 1.34 -56.73
N ALA A 11 1.99 2.27 -56.38
CA ALA A 11 2.12 3.03 -55.14
C ALA A 11 1.72 2.11 -53.96
N MET A 12 2.72 1.64 -53.26
CA MET A 12 2.53 0.90 -52.01
C MET A 12 2.33 1.93 -50.89
N SER A 13 1.08 2.17 -50.49
CA SER A 13 0.77 2.99 -49.31
C SER A 13 1.24 2.28 -48.05
N LEU A 14 2.36 2.71 -47.47
CA LEU A 14 2.76 2.34 -46.13
C LEU A 14 1.78 3.00 -45.16
N ILE A 15 0.89 2.20 -44.57
CA ILE A 15 0.14 2.58 -43.39
C ILE A 15 1.16 2.48 -42.21
N VAL A 16 1.70 3.62 -41.81
CA VAL A 16 2.44 3.74 -40.56
C VAL A 16 1.40 3.68 -39.45
N ILE A 17 1.22 2.50 -38.85
CA ILE A 17 0.52 2.40 -37.58
C ILE A 17 1.48 3.02 -36.56
N GLY A 18 1.21 4.28 -36.21
CA GLY A 18 1.89 4.94 -35.13
C GLY A 18 1.55 4.23 -33.82
N ILE A 19 2.42 3.35 -33.38
CA ILE A 19 2.44 2.90 -31.98
C ILE A 19 2.87 4.15 -31.21
N GLY A 20 1.88 4.92 -30.74
CA GLY A 20 2.12 6.04 -29.83
C GLY A 20 2.79 5.48 -28.59
N THR A 21 4.09 5.70 -28.44
CA THR A 21 4.75 5.49 -27.15
C THR A 21 4.07 6.43 -26.16
N PRO A 22 3.62 5.95 -25.00
CA PRO A 22 3.08 6.83 -23.99
C PRO A 22 4.15 7.85 -23.63
N VAL A 23 3.89 9.12 -23.91
CA VAL A 23 4.75 10.22 -23.48
C VAL A 23 4.47 10.44 -22.00
N TYR A 24 5.34 9.94 -21.15
CA TYR A 24 5.30 10.22 -19.72
C TYR A 24 5.81 11.65 -19.51
N ALA A 25 4.97 12.57 -19.07
CA ALA A 25 5.31 13.98 -19.02
C ALA A 25 6.27 14.34 -17.89
N SER A 26 6.29 13.55 -16.83
CA SER A 26 7.17 13.84 -15.69
C SER A 26 7.50 12.58 -14.88
N ASN A 27 8.59 12.65 -14.13
CA ASN A 27 8.92 11.65 -13.12
C ASN A 27 9.37 12.33 -11.83
N CYS A 28 9.26 11.64 -10.70
CA CYS A 28 9.79 12.10 -9.44
C CYS A 28 10.84 11.13 -8.89
N ASN A 29 11.81 11.66 -8.15
CA ASN A 29 12.76 10.84 -7.43
C ASN A 29 12.17 10.39 -6.10
N VAL A 30 12.28 9.11 -5.81
CA VAL A 30 11.91 8.52 -4.52
C VAL A 30 12.84 9.05 -3.44
N LYS A 31 12.27 9.57 -2.36
CA LYS A 31 13.00 10.01 -1.15
C LYS A 31 13.01 8.86 -0.13
N SER A 32 13.89 8.97 0.87
CA SER A 32 13.90 8.03 1.98
C SER A 32 12.56 8.05 2.72
N GLY A 33 11.93 6.88 2.86
CA GLY A 33 10.61 6.72 3.47
C GLY A 33 9.42 6.94 2.53
N ASP A 34 9.65 7.22 1.24
CA ASP A 34 8.56 7.28 0.27
C ASP A 34 8.00 5.88 -0.01
N THR A 35 6.71 5.84 -0.24
CA THR A 35 5.98 4.74 -0.88
C THR A 35 5.28 5.29 -2.12
N ILE A 36 4.79 4.42 -3.01
CA ILE A 36 3.97 4.85 -4.16
C ILE A 36 2.76 5.68 -3.68
N TRP A 37 2.18 5.33 -2.52
CA TRP A 37 1.10 6.08 -1.91
C TRP A 37 1.52 7.51 -1.48
N HIS A 38 2.69 7.66 -0.82
CA HIS A 38 3.21 8.98 -0.45
C HIS A 38 3.42 9.86 -1.67
N ILE A 39 3.90 9.27 -2.77
CA ILE A 39 4.11 9.97 -4.03
C ILE A 39 2.76 10.35 -4.64
N ALA A 40 1.80 9.42 -4.70
CA ALA A 40 0.44 9.68 -5.19
C ALA A 40 -0.21 10.86 -4.43
N LYS A 41 -0.15 10.83 -3.10
CA LYS A 41 -0.69 11.92 -2.26
C LYS A 41 0.05 13.26 -2.47
N ARG A 42 1.37 13.24 -2.57
CA ARG A 42 2.20 14.44 -2.79
C ARG A 42 1.87 15.15 -4.09
N TYR A 43 1.56 14.39 -5.12
CA TYR A 43 1.25 14.90 -6.45
C TYR A 43 -0.26 14.94 -6.77
N HIS A 44 -1.13 14.64 -5.78
CA HIS A 44 -2.59 14.60 -5.94
C HIS A 44 -3.06 13.65 -7.06
N ILE A 45 -2.38 12.52 -7.21
CA ILE A 45 -2.66 11.49 -8.21
C ILE A 45 -3.43 10.35 -7.54
N ASN A 46 -4.38 9.74 -8.26
CA ASN A 46 -5.01 8.52 -7.79
C ASN A 46 -3.94 7.42 -7.59
N PHE A 47 -3.95 6.78 -6.44
CA PHE A 47 -2.97 5.74 -6.10
C PHE A 47 -2.96 4.57 -7.09
N HIS A 48 -4.16 4.13 -7.52
CA HIS A 48 -4.28 3.02 -8.46
C HIS A 48 -3.68 3.37 -9.83
N ASP A 49 -3.94 4.57 -10.32
CA ASP A 49 -3.42 5.04 -11.61
C ASP A 49 -1.90 5.17 -11.56
N LEU A 50 -1.34 5.68 -10.46
CA LEU A 50 0.10 5.76 -10.27
C LEU A 50 0.74 4.37 -10.17
N LYS A 51 0.08 3.44 -9.49
CA LYS A 51 0.53 2.05 -9.35
C LYS A 51 0.52 1.32 -10.69
N GLU A 52 -0.55 1.42 -11.46
CA GLU A 52 -0.65 0.81 -12.80
C GLU A 52 0.35 1.40 -13.78
N LEU A 53 0.56 2.72 -13.75
CA LEU A 53 1.54 3.40 -14.60
C LEU A 53 2.97 2.85 -14.35
N ASN A 54 3.28 2.50 -13.12
CA ASN A 54 4.62 2.06 -12.70
C ASN A 54 4.77 0.54 -12.57
N LYS A 55 3.77 -0.24 -12.94
CA LYS A 55 3.69 -1.72 -12.79
C LYS A 55 4.76 -2.48 -13.55
N GLY A 56 5.61 -2.00 -14.28
CA GLY A 56 6.71 -2.69 -14.93
C GLY A 56 8.09 -2.21 -14.49
N LEU A 57 8.14 -1.12 -13.73
CA LEU A 57 9.38 -0.49 -13.33
C LEU A 57 9.97 -1.12 -12.07
N PHE A 58 9.13 -1.66 -11.21
CA PHE A 58 9.54 -2.23 -9.93
C PHE A 58 9.13 -3.70 -9.83
N LYS A 59 10.00 -4.51 -9.26
CA LYS A 59 9.73 -5.94 -8.99
C LYS A 59 8.61 -6.09 -7.94
N ASP A 60 8.50 -5.12 -7.06
CA ASP A 60 7.49 -5.01 -6.02
C ASP A 60 7.16 -3.52 -5.85
N LEU A 61 5.96 -3.10 -6.23
CA LEU A 61 5.51 -1.70 -6.14
C LEU A 61 5.34 -1.21 -4.70
N ASP A 62 5.27 -2.14 -3.75
CA ASP A 62 5.26 -1.81 -2.33
C ASP A 62 6.68 -1.57 -1.79
N LEU A 63 7.71 -1.76 -2.61
CA LEU A 63 9.11 -1.65 -2.26
C LEU A 63 9.86 -0.77 -3.26
N ILE A 64 9.78 0.54 -3.06
CA ILE A 64 10.55 1.53 -3.83
C ILE A 64 11.66 2.11 -2.96
N TYR A 65 12.83 2.33 -3.56
CA TYR A 65 14.03 2.76 -2.84
C TYR A 65 14.42 4.22 -3.17
N PRO A 66 15.08 4.92 -2.23
CA PRO A 66 15.60 6.25 -2.51
C PRO A 66 16.48 6.27 -3.76
N LYS A 67 16.28 7.30 -4.61
CA LYS A 67 16.89 7.54 -5.92
C LYS A 67 16.25 6.79 -7.09
N GLU A 68 15.34 5.86 -6.88
CA GLU A 68 14.50 5.34 -7.96
C GLU A 68 13.59 6.45 -8.49
N LYS A 69 13.12 6.28 -9.72
CA LYS A 69 12.22 7.22 -10.37
C LYS A 69 10.85 6.59 -10.52
N VAL A 70 9.83 7.35 -10.17
CA VAL A 70 8.41 7.00 -10.35
C VAL A 70 7.87 7.89 -11.44
N ASP A 71 7.29 7.30 -12.46
CA ASP A 71 6.63 8.03 -13.53
C ASP A 71 5.29 8.57 -13.04
N LEU A 72 5.02 9.84 -13.34
CA LEU A 72 3.79 10.54 -12.98
C LEU A 72 2.92 10.67 -14.23
N PRO A 73 1.58 10.53 -14.11
CA PRO A 73 0.68 10.79 -15.21
C PRO A 73 0.68 12.28 -15.58
N ASP A 74 0.42 12.58 -16.85
CA ASP A 74 0.25 13.95 -17.31
C ASP A 74 -0.94 14.61 -16.60
N HIS A 75 -0.69 15.75 -15.98
CA HIS A 75 -1.75 16.64 -15.50
C HIS A 75 -2.29 17.45 -16.69
N ASP A 76 -3.15 16.85 -17.50
CA ASP A 76 -4.01 17.64 -18.35
C ASP A 76 -5.21 18.12 -17.51
N HIS A 77 -5.35 19.45 -17.41
CA HIS A 77 -6.49 20.11 -16.77
C HIS A 77 -7.76 19.86 -17.60
N GLY A 78 -8.32 18.68 -17.48
CA GLY A 78 -9.58 18.27 -18.11
C GLY A 78 -10.67 18.11 -17.08
N THR A 79 -11.48 19.12 -16.98
CA THR A 79 -12.79 19.29 -16.38
C THR A 79 -13.55 17.99 -16.09
N SER A 80 -13.94 17.84 -14.84
CA SER A 80 -14.97 16.94 -14.32
C SER A 80 -16.26 17.04 -15.15
N THR A 81 -16.73 15.95 -15.67
CA THR A 81 -18.16 15.78 -15.97
C THR A 81 -18.68 14.52 -15.31
N ASN A 82 -19.52 14.76 -14.31
CA ASN A 82 -20.51 13.81 -13.82
C ASN A 82 -21.30 13.21 -14.97
N ASN A 83 -21.51 11.91 -14.95
CA ASN A 83 -22.82 11.37 -15.33
C ASN A 83 -23.10 10.03 -14.67
N ASN A 84 -24.20 10.06 -14.01
CA ASN A 84 -25.13 9.19 -13.37
C ASN A 84 -25.48 7.90 -14.12
N SER A 85 -25.98 6.94 -13.32
CA SER A 85 -26.98 5.86 -13.58
C SER A 85 -26.41 4.55 -14.14
N SER A 86 -26.60 3.44 -13.51
CA SER A 86 -27.84 2.75 -13.07
C SER A 86 -27.51 1.43 -12.41
N ASN A 87 -28.37 1.01 -11.52
CA ASN A 87 -28.49 -0.25 -10.83
C ASN A 87 -28.27 -1.48 -11.73
N ASP A 88 -27.57 -2.48 -11.20
CA ASP A 88 -28.11 -3.85 -11.15
C ASP A 88 -27.42 -4.64 -10.04
N GLU A 89 -28.26 -5.19 -9.14
CA GLU A 89 -27.93 -6.14 -8.10
C GLU A 89 -27.46 -7.46 -8.72
N ILE A 90 -26.32 -8.00 -8.25
CA ILE A 90 -26.14 -9.46 -8.13
C ILE A 90 -25.32 -9.72 -6.87
N GLU A 91 -26.00 -10.28 -5.88
CA GLU A 91 -25.47 -10.87 -4.67
C GLU A 91 -24.60 -12.08 -5.02
N SER A 92 -23.33 -12.04 -4.67
CA SER A 92 -22.51 -13.24 -4.50
C SER A 92 -21.43 -12.96 -3.47
N GLY A 93 -21.58 -13.59 -2.32
CA GLY A 93 -20.67 -13.47 -1.19
C GLY A 93 -19.28 -13.93 -1.54
N SER A 94 -18.41 -12.97 -1.80
CA SER A 94 -16.97 -13.12 -1.79
C SER A 94 -16.45 -12.10 -0.80
N ASN A 95 -15.76 -12.55 0.26
CA ASN A 95 -15.01 -11.69 1.18
C ASN A 95 -13.89 -10.98 0.41
N LYS A 96 -14.27 -10.00 -0.38
CA LYS A 96 -13.35 -9.07 -1.01
C LYS A 96 -12.83 -8.18 0.11
N ILE A 97 -11.57 -8.37 0.50
CA ILE A 97 -10.85 -7.38 1.30
C ILE A 97 -10.82 -6.14 0.43
N GLU A 98 -11.66 -5.14 0.75
CA GLU A 98 -11.52 -3.82 0.16
C GLU A 98 -10.09 -3.37 0.46
N GLU A 99 -9.41 -2.84 -0.53
CA GLU A 99 -8.05 -2.31 -0.42
C GLU A 99 -8.09 -1.16 0.59
N VAL A 100 -7.75 -1.47 1.86
CA VAL A 100 -7.77 -0.49 2.95
C VAL A 100 -6.62 0.46 2.69
N ASP A 101 -6.96 1.66 2.27
CA ASP A 101 -6.03 2.78 2.16
C ASP A 101 -5.35 2.99 3.52
N SER A 102 -4.04 2.77 3.56
CA SER A 102 -3.25 2.91 4.79
C SER A 102 -3.31 4.35 5.26
N SER A 103 -3.88 4.61 6.44
CA SER A 103 -3.95 5.95 6.98
C SER A 103 -2.54 6.58 7.08
N SER A 104 -2.47 7.90 6.98
CA SER A 104 -1.20 8.64 7.12
C SER A 104 -0.48 8.31 8.44
N GLU A 105 -1.26 8.04 9.49
CA GLU A 105 -0.77 7.66 10.81
C GLU A 105 -0.14 6.26 10.80
N ALA A 106 -0.72 5.30 10.07
CA ALA A 106 -0.16 3.96 9.94
C ALA A 106 1.20 3.97 9.23
N LEU A 107 1.33 4.79 8.20
CA LEU A 107 2.60 4.94 7.46
C LEU A 107 3.66 5.66 8.30
N GLU A 108 3.27 6.64 9.10
CA GLU A 108 4.20 7.31 10.02
C GLU A 108 4.68 6.35 11.11
N VAL A 109 3.82 5.47 11.63
CA VAL A 109 4.22 4.40 12.56
C VAL A 109 5.25 3.47 11.91
N LEU A 110 5.03 3.02 10.67
CA LEU A 110 6.01 2.20 9.94
C LEU A 110 7.36 2.91 9.83
N ARG A 111 7.35 4.18 9.46
CA ARG A 111 8.57 4.99 9.35
C ARG A 111 9.32 5.05 10.70
N LEU A 112 8.59 5.30 11.79
CA LEU A 112 9.17 5.37 13.13
C LEU A 112 9.72 4.00 13.59
N VAL A 113 9.00 2.91 13.32
CA VAL A 113 9.48 1.54 13.57
C VAL A 113 10.82 1.29 12.87
N ASN A 114 10.92 1.66 11.60
CA ASN A 114 12.14 1.43 10.82
C ASN A 114 13.32 2.31 11.27
N ILE A 115 13.04 3.51 11.78
CA ILE A 115 14.07 4.33 12.45
C ILE A 115 14.63 3.62 13.69
N GLU A 116 13.76 3.08 14.56
CA GLU A 116 14.20 2.38 15.78
C GLU A 116 14.95 1.09 15.43
N ARG A 117 14.50 0.33 14.45
CA ARG A 117 15.19 -0.87 13.97
C ARG A 117 16.56 -0.55 13.40
N LYS A 118 16.68 0.50 12.60
CA LYS A 118 17.96 0.96 12.04
C LYS A 118 18.98 1.35 13.13
N LYS A 119 18.55 1.98 14.22
CA LYS A 119 19.41 2.30 15.37
C LYS A 119 20.01 1.04 16.00
N GLN A 120 19.36 -0.12 15.87
CA GLN A 120 19.82 -1.41 16.37
C GLN A 120 20.51 -2.27 15.30
N GLY A 121 20.77 -1.73 14.11
CA GLY A 121 21.38 -2.48 13.00
C GLY A 121 20.48 -3.57 12.39
N LEU A 122 19.17 -3.50 12.62
CA LEU A 122 18.20 -4.44 12.10
C LEU A 122 17.70 -4.01 10.71
N ASN A 123 17.34 -5.00 9.89
CA ASN A 123 16.67 -4.74 8.62
C ASN A 123 15.32 -4.03 8.83
N GLU A 124 14.96 -3.16 7.90
CA GLU A 124 13.65 -2.52 7.88
C GLU A 124 12.54 -3.54 7.66
N LEU A 125 11.39 -3.31 8.30
CA LEU A 125 10.17 -4.05 8.04
C LEU A 125 9.49 -3.45 6.80
N ILE A 126 8.94 -4.34 5.98
CA ILE A 126 8.22 -3.98 4.77
C ILE A 126 6.73 -3.95 5.07
N LEU A 127 6.04 -2.89 4.64
CA LEU A 127 4.58 -2.81 4.75
C LEU A 127 3.95 -3.97 3.97
N ASN A 128 2.95 -4.59 4.57
CA ASN A 128 2.12 -5.58 3.91
C ASN A 128 0.65 -5.13 3.96
N HIS A 129 0.05 -4.85 2.81
CA HIS A 129 -1.30 -4.31 2.72
C HIS A 129 -2.37 -5.25 3.29
N THR A 130 -2.21 -6.56 3.11
CA THR A 130 -3.12 -7.55 3.75
C THR A 130 -3.04 -7.45 5.27
N LEU A 131 -1.83 -7.38 5.84
CA LEU A 131 -1.66 -7.20 7.28
C LEU A 131 -2.20 -5.85 7.74
N ASN A 132 -2.05 -4.81 6.92
CA ASN A 132 -2.59 -3.49 7.23
C ASN A 132 -4.11 -3.53 7.37
N GLY A 133 -4.80 -4.15 6.41
CA GLY A 133 -6.24 -4.37 6.47
C GLY A 133 -6.66 -5.18 7.70
N ILE A 134 -5.91 -6.23 8.04
CA ILE A 134 -6.19 -7.06 9.22
C ILE A 134 -5.96 -6.25 10.52
N ALA A 135 -4.87 -5.50 10.61
CA ALA A 135 -4.57 -4.64 11.75
C ALA A 135 -5.64 -3.55 11.94
N THR A 136 -6.14 -2.96 10.85
CA THR A 136 -7.24 -2.00 10.88
C THR A 136 -8.51 -2.66 11.39
N LYS A 137 -8.88 -3.84 10.88
CA LYS A 137 -10.03 -4.61 11.36
C LYS A 137 -9.93 -4.97 12.85
N LYS A 138 -8.73 -5.25 13.36
CA LYS A 138 -8.52 -5.47 14.79
C LYS A 138 -8.75 -4.19 15.60
N ALA A 139 -8.27 -3.05 15.14
CA ALA A 139 -8.50 -1.76 15.78
C ALA A 139 -9.99 -1.37 15.75
N GLU A 140 -10.68 -1.62 14.63
CA GLU A 140 -12.14 -1.45 14.50
C GLU A 140 -12.90 -2.35 15.46
N ASP A 141 -12.55 -3.63 15.53
CA ASP A 141 -13.18 -4.61 16.41
C ASP A 141 -13.05 -4.22 17.89
N MET A 142 -11.89 -3.73 18.32
CA MET A 142 -11.69 -3.19 19.67
C MET A 142 -12.59 -1.98 19.94
N ARG A 143 -12.71 -1.06 18.99
CA ARG A 143 -13.58 0.12 19.08
C ARG A 143 -15.05 -0.29 19.16
N ASP A 144 -15.50 -1.09 18.20
CA ASP A 144 -16.93 -1.37 17.98
C ASP A 144 -17.52 -2.26 19.06
N ASN A 145 -16.72 -3.17 19.62
CA ASN A 145 -17.09 -4.06 20.70
C ASN A 145 -16.64 -3.55 22.09
N ASN A 146 -16.09 -2.32 22.15
CA ASN A 146 -15.71 -1.62 23.38
C ASN A 146 -14.82 -2.48 24.30
N TYR A 147 -13.74 -3.04 23.76
CA TYR A 147 -12.75 -3.79 24.53
C TYR A 147 -11.33 -3.41 24.15
N PHE A 148 -10.36 -3.78 24.99
CA PHE A 148 -8.93 -3.63 24.73
C PHE A 148 -8.21 -4.91 25.16
N SER A 149 -7.94 -5.79 24.20
CA SER A 149 -7.30 -7.09 24.42
C SER A 149 -6.76 -7.65 23.13
N HIS A 150 -5.71 -8.46 23.23
CA HIS A 150 -5.23 -9.30 22.12
C HIS A 150 -6.29 -10.33 21.70
N GLN A 151 -7.06 -10.85 22.64
CA GLN A 151 -8.14 -11.80 22.37
C GLN A 151 -9.40 -11.06 21.92
N SER A 152 -9.86 -11.36 20.72
CA SER A 152 -11.10 -10.86 20.14
C SER A 152 -12.21 -11.89 20.30
N ALA A 153 -13.42 -11.43 20.65
CA ALA A 153 -14.59 -12.30 20.62
C ALA A 153 -15.02 -12.64 19.18
N THR A 154 -14.73 -11.74 18.23
CA THR A 154 -15.06 -11.90 16.80
C THR A 154 -14.06 -12.78 16.07
N TYR A 155 -12.75 -12.54 16.28
CA TYR A 155 -11.67 -13.12 15.46
C TYR A 155 -10.78 -14.12 16.22
N GLY A 156 -10.93 -14.24 17.53
CA GLY A 156 -10.05 -15.06 18.38
C GLY A 156 -8.74 -14.35 18.73
N SER A 157 -7.68 -15.12 18.88
CA SER A 157 -6.31 -14.61 19.04
C SER A 157 -5.81 -13.93 17.77
N PRO A 158 -4.75 -13.11 17.83
CA PRO A 158 -4.13 -12.53 16.64
C PRO A 158 -3.73 -13.60 15.60
N PHE A 159 -3.30 -14.75 16.06
CA PHE A 159 -2.88 -15.87 15.21
C PHE A 159 -4.06 -16.52 14.48
N GLU A 160 -5.17 -16.72 15.18
CA GLU A 160 -6.43 -17.19 14.58
C GLU A 160 -6.98 -16.16 13.59
N MET A 161 -6.87 -14.88 13.92
CA MET A 161 -7.27 -13.81 13.01
C MET A 161 -6.43 -13.86 11.71
N LEU A 162 -5.11 -13.93 11.79
CA LEU A 162 -4.25 -14.07 10.62
C LEU A 162 -4.60 -15.28 9.76
N GLN A 163 -4.86 -16.43 10.38
CA GLN A 163 -5.27 -17.66 9.68
C GLN A 163 -6.62 -17.49 8.97
N ARG A 164 -7.60 -16.88 9.62
CA ARG A 164 -8.93 -16.61 9.01
C ARG A 164 -8.84 -15.75 7.75
N PHE A 165 -7.87 -14.85 7.70
CA PHE A 165 -7.61 -14.01 6.53
C PHE A 165 -6.60 -14.62 5.56
N GLY A 166 -6.26 -15.91 5.70
CA GLY A 166 -5.41 -16.65 4.77
C GLY A 166 -3.94 -16.25 4.81
N VAL A 167 -3.48 -15.62 5.89
CA VAL A 167 -2.07 -15.22 6.05
C VAL A 167 -1.25 -16.40 6.56
N HIS A 168 -0.29 -16.84 5.76
CA HIS A 168 0.70 -17.86 6.13
C HIS A 168 1.99 -17.18 6.63
N TYR A 169 2.54 -17.66 7.73
CA TYR A 169 3.74 -17.10 8.36
C TYR A 169 4.55 -18.19 9.10
N GLN A 170 5.83 -17.92 9.35
CA GLN A 170 6.67 -18.75 10.22
C GLN A 170 6.64 -18.24 11.66
N SER A 171 6.63 -16.93 11.85
CA SER A 171 6.44 -16.29 13.15
C SER A 171 5.52 -15.08 13.00
N ALA A 172 4.78 -14.76 14.06
CA ALA A 172 3.89 -13.62 14.10
C ALA A 172 3.87 -12.96 15.48
N GLY A 173 3.49 -11.69 15.53
CA GLY A 173 3.31 -10.93 16.77
C GLY A 173 2.34 -9.79 16.59
N GLU A 174 1.81 -9.30 17.69
CA GLU A 174 0.88 -8.18 17.72
C GLU A 174 1.28 -7.18 18.81
N ASN A 175 1.17 -5.89 18.51
CA ASN A 175 1.12 -4.81 19.49
C ASN A 175 -0.22 -4.10 19.35
N ILE A 176 -0.84 -3.75 20.47
CA ILE A 176 -2.04 -2.94 20.51
C ILE A 176 -1.84 -1.74 21.44
N ALA A 177 -2.53 -0.64 21.14
CA ALA A 177 -2.58 0.54 22.00
C ALA A 177 -3.91 1.28 21.81
N ALA A 178 -4.27 2.12 22.79
CA ALA A 178 -5.48 2.93 22.74
C ALA A 178 -5.29 4.27 23.46
N GLY A 179 -5.85 5.35 22.88
CA GLY A 179 -5.83 6.70 23.45
C GLY A 179 -4.74 7.62 22.92
N GLN A 180 -3.70 7.11 22.27
CA GLN A 180 -2.62 7.93 21.69
C GLN A 180 -3.13 8.67 20.45
N LYS A 181 -2.94 9.97 20.39
CA LYS A 181 -3.54 10.85 19.38
C LYS A 181 -2.79 10.90 18.06
N ASN A 182 -1.57 10.38 18.01
CA ASN A 182 -0.72 10.38 16.81
C ASN A 182 0.34 9.28 16.87
N ALA A 183 0.97 9.03 15.73
CA ALA A 183 1.99 8.02 15.55
C ALA A 183 3.19 8.17 16.49
N GLN A 184 3.62 9.40 16.78
CA GLN A 184 4.77 9.64 17.67
C GLN A 184 4.47 9.22 19.11
N GLN A 185 3.25 9.51 19.61
CA GLN A 185 2.85 9.12 20.96
C GLN A 185 2.78 7.60 21.10
N VAL A 186 2.10 6.91 20.18
CA VAL A 186 1.96 5.45 20.26
C VAL A 186 3.32 4.76 20.14
N MET A 187 4.21 5.24 19.26
CA MET A 187 5.57 4.69 19.15
C MET A 187 6.37 4.88 20.43
N ASN A 188 6.29 6.06 21.05
CA ASN A 188 6.97 6.30 22.33
C ASN A 188 6.49 5.31 23.41
N ASP A 189 5.17 5.11 23.52
CA ASP A 189 4.60 4.18 24.50
C ASP A 189 5.02 2.73 24.22
N TRP A 190 4.96 2.29 22.97
CA TRP A 190 5.41 0.95 22.61
C TRP A 190 6.91 0.76 22.87
N MET A 191 7.75 1.73 22.57
CA MET A 191 9.20 1.64 22.81
C MET A 191 9.56 1.70 24.30
N ASN A 192 8.71 2.30 25.14
CA ASN A 192 8.88 2.29 26.60
C ASN A 192 8.36 1.01 27.26
N SER A 193 7.58 0.20 26.56
CA SER A 193 7.11 -1.10 27.02
C SER A 193 8.02 -2.22 26.55
N SER A 194 8.57 -3.03 27.46
CA SER A 194 9.51 -4.09 27.11
C SER A 194 8.95 -5.13 26.14
N GLY A 195 7.67 -5.51 26.32
CA GLY A 195 7.00 -6.47 25.44
C GLY A 195 6.74 -5.92 24.03
N HIS A 196 6.20 -4.71 23.94
CA HIS A 196 5.94 -4.07 22.64
C HIS A 196 7.25 -3.77 21.89
N ARG A 197 8.26 -3.26 22.60
CA ARG A 197 9.59 -3.02 22.05
C ARG A 197 10.24 -4.30 21.54
N ALA A 198 10.07 -5.43 22.23
CA ALA A 198 10.61 -6.71 21.79
C ALA A 198 10.03 -7.13 20.44
N ASN A 199 8.73 -6.91 20.19
CA ASN A 199 8.13 -7.14 18.87
C ASN A 199 8.72 -6.21 17.80
N ILE A 200 8.79 -4.90 18.08
CA ILE A 200 9.33 -3.91 17.13
C ILE A 200 10.78 -4.22 16.74
N LEU A 201 11.59 -4.65 17.68
CA LEU A 201 13.02 -4.91 17.50
C LEU A 201 13.34 -6.39 17.24
N SER A 202 12.35 -7.25 17.04
CA SER A 202 12.59 -8.64 16.69
C SER A 202 13.23 -8.77 15.30
N SER A 203 14.37 -9.45 15.23
CA SER A 203 15.03 -9.77 13.96
C SER A 203 14.27 -10.82 13.14
N SER A 204 13.35 -11.56 13.77
CA SER A 204 12.56 -12.61 13.12
C SER A 204 11.53 -12.06 12.14
N TYR A 205 11.04 -10.84 12.35
CA TYR A 205 10.01 -10.28 11.49
C TYR A 205 10.58 -9.58 10.27
N THR A 206 9.86 -9.71 9.15
CA THR A 206 10.20 -9.10 7.86
C THR A 206 9.09 -8.21 7.31
N ARG A 207 7.86 -8.38 7.80
CA ARG A 207 6.67 -7.66 7.34
C ARG A 207 5.91 -7.09 8.54
N ILE A 208 5.24 -5.97 8.28
CA ILE A 208 4.37 -5.30 9.26
C ILE A 208 3.09 -4.82 8.57
N GLY A 209 1.98 -4.88 9.31
CA GLY A 209 0.77 -4.12 9.03
C GLY A 209 0.45 -3.22 10.22
N VAL A 210 -0.05 -2.02 9.96
CA VAL A 210 -0.43 -1.05 10.99
C VAL A 210 -1.87 -0.61 10.77
N GLY A 211 -2.71 -0.77 11.76
CA GLY A 211 -4.09 -0.28 11.79
C GLY A 211 -4.25 0.87 12.77
N TYR A 212 -5.02 1.87 12.37
CA TYR A 212 -5.41 2.99 13.22
C TYR A 212 -6.87 3.37 13.00
N VAL A 213 -7.58 3.57 14.10
CA VAL A 213 -8.96 4.06 14.11
C VAL A 213 -9.04 5.29 15.00
N GLN A 214 -9.36 6.43 14.43
CA GLN A 214 -9.35 7.73 15.10
C GLN A 214 -10.37 7.81 16.23
N ASN A 215 -11.56 7.23 16.07
CA ASN A 215 -12.56 7.19 17.13
C ASN A 215 -12.07 6.25 18.25
N GLY A 216 -11.71 6.82 19.40
CA GLY A 216 -11.08 6.11 20.51
C GLY A 216 -9.56 5.92 20.39
N ASN A 217 -8.97 6.30 19.26
CA ASN A 217 -7.53 6.17 18.98
C ASN A 217 -7.01 4.74 19.25
N TYR A 218 -7.63 3.76 18.61
CA TYR A 218 -7.17 2.37 18.68
C TYR A 218 -6.09 2.09 17.63
N TRP A 219 -5.01 1.45 18.07
CA TRP A 219 -3.84 1.14 17.27
C TRP A 219 -3.53 -0.35 17.32
N THR A 220 -3.12 -0.90 16.19
CA THR A 220 -2.65 -2.29 16.10
C THR A 220 -1.45 -2.37 15.18
N GLN A 221 -0.41 -3.06 15.59
CA GLN A 221 0.67 -3.54 14.72
C GLN A 221 0.58 -5.05 14.63
N MET A 222 0.62 -5.59 13.42
CA MET A 222 0.79 -7.03 13.18
C MET A 222 2.11 -7.28 12.47
N PHE A 223 2.89 -8.21 12.96
CA PHE A 223 4.21 -8.56 12.46
C PHE A 223 4.20 -10.00 11.98
N ILE A 224 4.89 -10.28 10.87
CA ILE A 224 5.14 -11.66 10.43
C ILE A 224 6.55 -11.81 9.84
N SER A 225 7.02 -13.07 9.82
CA SER A 225 8.05 -13.57 8.90
C SER A 225 7.42 -14.52 7.88
N LYS A 226 7.98 -14.58 6.71
CA LYS A 226 7.67 -15.57 5.66
C LYS A 226 8.88 -16.49 5.46
#